data_0169d83280518fdd4ae92ab8cfc83f9e
#
_entry.id   0169d83280518fdd4ae92ab8cfc83f9e
#
_cell.length_a   1.000
_cell.length_b   1.000
_cell.length_c   1.000
_cell.angle_alpha   90.00
_cell.angle_beta   90.00
_cell.angle_gamma   90.00
#
_symmetry.space_group_name_H-M   'P 1'
#
loop_
_entity.id
_entity.type
_entity.pdbx_description
1 polymer ?
#
loop_
_entity_poly.entity_id
_entity_poly.type
_entity_poly.pdbx_seq_one_letter_code
_entity_poly.pdbx_strand_id
1 'polypeptide(L)'
;ALQAGDRLPLAEAARPWLRRAPDWSLAPWPWFDVSPTRVLRLLRGSHFDALDAASRTALLGEPFLIASESNRVGVRLLGPALQLSAPLELVSAAVTPGTVQLPPGGQPIMLAAEHPTTGGYPRIAHLIATDQPQLAQRRPGETVRLALVEPDEAEALRRRQAAALARLHDYVKQRRRELGCDA
;
A
#
# COMPACT_ATOMS: atom_id res chain seq x y z
N ALA A 1 3.33 23.46 -13.51
CA ALA A 1 2.01 23.03 -13.06
C ALA A 1 0.99 23.38 -14.13
N LEU A 2 0.01 22.51 -14.38
CA LEU A 2 -1.08 22.77 -15.32
C LEU A 2 -1.99 23.89 -14.79
N GLN A 3 -2.46 24.75 -15.70
CA GLN A 3 -3.36 25.85 -15.38
C GLN A 3 -4.71 25.69 -16.10
N ALA A 4 -5.73 26.37 -15.61
CA ALA A 4 -7.00 26.38 -16.29
C ALA A 4 -6.86 27.01 -17.70
N GLY A 5 -7.31 26.29 -18.72
CA GLY A 5 -7.18 26.69 -20.12
C GLY A 5 -6.00 26.04 -20.87
N ASP A 6 -5.12 25.33 -20.19
CA ASP A 6 -4.04 24.57 -20.85
C ASP A 6 -4.62 23.51 -21.79
N ARG A 7 -4.05 23.41 -22.97
CA ARG A 7 -4.39 22.37 -23.95
C ARG A 7 -3.36 21.26 -23.90
N LEU A 8 -3.81 20.06 -23.56
CA LEU A 8 -2.96 18.86 -23.55
C LEU A 8 -3.12 18.15 -24.90
N PRO A 9 -2.02 17.99 -25.68
CA PRO A 9 -2.08 17.18 -26.88
C PRO A 9 -2.29 15.72 -26.51
N LEU A 10 -3.24 15.06 -27.13
CA LEU A 10 -3.51 13.64 -26.97
C LEU A 10 -2.83 12.88 -28.11
N ALA A 11 -2.25 11.71 -27.81
CA ALA A 11 -1.73 10.82 -28.83
C ALA A 11 -2.83 10.45 -29.84
N GLU A 12 -2.46 10.29 -31.10
CA GLU A 12 -3.42 10.00 -32.16
C GLU A 12 -4.20 8.69 -31.91
N ALA A 13 -3.55 7.70 -31.32
CA ALA A 13 -4.17 6.44 -30.86
C ALA A 13 -5.27 6.62 -29.80
N ALA A 14 -5.34 7.76 -29.12
CA ALA A 14 -6.41 8.05 -28.15
C ALA A 14 -7.69 8.62 -28.80
N ARG A 15 -7.62 9.12 -30.05
CA ARG A 15 -8.74 9.77 -30.74
C ARG A 15 -10.00 8.90 -30.92
N PRO A 16 -9.87 7.58 -31.23
CA PRO A 16 -11.06 6.73 -31.35
C PRO A 16 -11.86 6.61 -30.05
N TRP A 17 -11.16 6.63 -28.90
CA TRP A 17 -11.77 6.54 -27.58
C TRP A 17 -12.55 7.79 -27.16
N LEU A 18 -12.20 8.95 -27.72
CA LEU A 18 -12.88 10.22 -27.44
C LEU A 18 -14.19 10.36 -28.22
N ARG A 19 -14.37 9.57 -29.28
CA ARG A 19 -15.56 9.67 -30.14
C ARG A 19 -16.73 8.83 -29.67
N ARG A 20 -16.46 7.79 -28.84
CA ARG A 20 -17.47 6.90 -28.31
C ARG A 20 -17.08 6.47 -26.89
N ALA A 21 -17.75 7.01 -25.90
CA ALA A 21 -17.61 6.52 -24.54
C ALA A 21 -18.09 5.06 -24.48
N PRO A 22 -17.37 4.16 -23.79
CA PRO A 22 -17.86 2.82 -23.57
C PRO A 22 -19.17 2.86 -22.77
N ASP A 23 -20.11 2.00 -23.12
CA ASP A 23 -21.38 1.81 -22.43
C ASP A 23 -21.26 0.88 -21.20
N TRP A 24 -20.04 0.54 -20.82
CA TRP A 24 -19.71 -0.32 -19.69
C TRP A 24 -18.67 0.31 -18.77
N SER A 25 -18.71 -0.07 -17.52
CA SER A 25 -17.72 0.28 -16.53
C SER A 25 -17.26 -0.94 -15.75
N LEU A 26 -16.13 -0.84 -15.09
CA LEU A 26 -15.60 -1.90 -14.24
C LEU A 26 -15.80 -1.51 -12.77
N ALA A 27 -16.45 -2.40 -12.02
CA ALA A 27 -16.42 -2.32 -10.57
C ALA A 27 -15.07 -2.85 -10.09
N PRO A 28 -14.23 -2.06 -9.43
CA PRO A 28 -12.87 -2.48 -9.06
C PRO A 28 -12.82 -3.50 -7.91
N TRP A 29 -13.89 -3.62 -7.15
CA TRP A 29 -13.99 -4.38 -5.91
C TRP A 29 -13.63 -5.88 -6.01
N PRO A 30 -13.95 -6.60 -7.10
CA PRO A 30 -13.55 -8.01 -7.21
C PRO A 30 -12.04 -8.22 -7.40
N TRP A 31 -11.31 -7.19 -7.79
CA TRP A 31 -9.87 -7.27 -8.12
C TRP A 31 -8.98 -6.57 -7.09
N PHE A 32 -9.54 -5.56 -6.45
CA PHE A 32 -8.86 -4.86 -5.38
C PHE A 32 -9.71 -5.01 -4.12
N ASP A 33 -9.17 -5.66 -3.12
CA ASP A 33 -9.77 -5.66 -1.80
C ASP A 33 -9.65 -4.23 -1.23
N VAL A 34 -10.62 -3.41 -1.58
CA VAL A 34 -10.83 -2.08 -1.01
C VAL A 34 -11.90 -2.12 0.06
N SER A 35 -12.15 -3.32 0.59
CA SER A 35 -13.00 -3.51 1.75
C SER A 35 -12.66 -2.47 2.81
N PRO A 36 -13.64 -1.88 3.49
CA PRO A 36 -13.38 -0.96 4.60
C PRO A 36 -12.77 -1.67 5.83
N THR A 37 -12.22 -2.88 5.65
CA THR A 37 -11.49 -3.55 6.71
C THR A 37 -10.37 -2.62 7.16
N ARG A 38 -10.43 -2.24 8.41
CA ARG A 38 -9.42 -1.39 9.04
C ARG A 38 -8.18 -2.19 9.46
N VAL A 39 -8.03 -3.40 8.94
CA VAL A 39 -6.90 -4.29 9.26
C VAL A 39 -5.93 -4.32 8.08
N LEU A 40 -4.68 -3.97 8.35
CA LEU A 40 -3.56 -4.07 7.43
C LEU A 40 -2.68 -5.25 7.85
N ARG A 41 -2.42 -6.16 6.92
CA ARG A 41 -1.67 -7.39 7.19
C ARG A 41 -0.18 -7.17 6.96
N LEU A 42 0.62 -7.65 7.90
CA LEU A 42 2.05 -7.45 7.96
C LEU A 42 2.80 -8.77 7.98
N LEU A 43 3.94 -8.81 7.33
CA LEU A 43 5.00 -9.78 7.60
C LEU A 43 5.92 -9.23 8.70
N ARG A 44 6.55 -10.10 9.48
CA ARG A 44 7.60 -9.69 10.41
C ARG A 44 8.76 -9.08 9.64
N GLY A 45 9.23 -7.95 10.09
CA GLY A 45 10.44 -7.31 9.59
C GLY A 45 11.70 -7.88 10.25
N SER A 46 12.87 -7.55 9.71
CA SER A 46 14.16 -8.01 10.22
C SER A 46 14.46 -7.59 11.67
N HIS A 47 13.75 -6.60 12.19
CA HIS A 47 13.91 -6.09 13.55
C HIS A 47 12.63 -6.22 14.40
N PHE A 48 11.68 -7.09 13.98
CA PHE A 48 10.44 -7.31 14.73
C PHE A 48 10.74 -7.83 16.14
N ASP A 49 11.65 -8.79 16.27
CA ASP A 49 12.00 -9.41 17.53
C ASP A 49 12.84 -8.49 18.45
N ALA A 50 13.35 -7.39 17.91
CA ALA A 50 13.99 -6.34 18.69
C ALA A 50 13.01 -5.45 19.45
N LEU A 51 11.72 -5.45 19.10
CA LEU A 51 10.68 -4.80 19.90
C LEU A 51 10.58 -5.46 21.28
N ASP A 52 10.31 -4.68 22.32
CA ASP A 52 9.98 -5.24 23.61
C ASP A 52 8.60 -5.95 23.57
N ALA A 53 8.29 -6.76 24.59
CA ALA A 53 7.07 -7.56 24.63
C ALA A 53 5.80 -6.70 24.64
N ALA A 54 5.81 -5.58 25.35
CA ALA A 54 4.69 -4.65 25.45
C ALA A 54 4.42 -4.01 24.07
N SER A 55 5.48 -3.58 23.37
CA SER A 55 5.38 -2.98 22.04
C SER A 55 4.86 -3.98 20.98
N ARG A 56 5.30 -5.25 21.04
CA ARG A 56 4.74 -6.29 20.14
C ARG A 56 3.24 -6.49 20.38
N THR A 57 2.82 -6.52 21.64
CA THR A 57 1.41 -6.63 22.00
C THR A 57 0.62 -5.41 21.56
N ALA A 58 1.14 -4.20 21.80
CA ALA A 58 0.49 -2.95 21.41
C ALA A 58 0.39 -2.80 19.89
N LEU A 59 1.46 -3.15 19.14
CA LEU A 59 1.48 -3.09 17.68
C LEU A 59 0.33 -3.89 17.05
N LEU A 60 0.00 -5.04 17.61
CA LEU A 60 -1.01 -5.96 17.05
C LEU A 60 -2.39 -5.82 17.72
N GLY A 61 -2.43 -5.33 18.96
CA GLY A 61 -3.68 -5.23 19.75
C GLY A 61 -4.40 -3.90 19.63
N GLU A 62 -3.63 -2.81 19.46
CA GLU A 62 -4.17 -1.46 19.50
C GLU A 62 -4.41 -0.86 18.11
N PRO A 63 -5.37 0.06 17.97
CA PRO A 63 -5.55 0.82 16.74
C PRO A 63 -4.51 1.93 16.63
N PHE A 64 -4.12 2.23 15.37
CA PHE A 64 -3.25 3.36 15.04
C PHE A 64 -4.02 4.36 14.19
N LEU A 65 -3.89 5.64 14.51
CA LEU A 65 -4.44 6.75 13.74
C LEU A 65 -3.47 7.14 12.62
N ILE A 66 -3.97 7.39 11.42
CA ILE A 66 -3.20 7.95 10.33
C ILE A 66 -3.02 9.46 10.58
N ALA A 67 -1.76 9.88 10.72
CA ALA A 67 -1.40 11.26 11.01
C ALA A 67 -1.64 12.19 9.82
N SER A 68 -1.89 13.47 10.11
CA SER A 68 -2.03 14.53 9.10
C SER A 68 -0.78 14.75 8.24
N GLU A 69 0.39 14.47 8.80
CA GLU A 69 1.70 14.58 8.16
C GLU A 69 2.03 13.41 7.22
N SER A 70 1.06 12.48 7.04
CA SER A 70 1.21 11.38 6.08
C SER A 70 1.21 11.90 4.65
N ASN A 71 2.06 11.32 3.82
CA ASN A 71 2.19 11.68 2.41
C ASN A 71 2.61 10.47 1.55
N ARG A 72 2.94 10.70 0.28
CA ARG A 72 3.35 9.63 -0.65
C ARG A 72 4.72 9.01 -0.35
N VAL A 73 5.53 9.62 0.50
CA VAL A 73 6.81 9.06 0.98
C VAL A 73 6.57 8.04 2.09
N GLY A 74 5.65 8.35 3.01
CA GLY A 74 5.33 7.47 4.14
C GLY A 74 4.07 7.88 4.89
N VAL A 75 3.32 6.88 5.31
CA VAL A 75 2.15 7.02 6.16
C VAL A 75 2.60 6.90 7.61
N ARG A 76 2.42 7.98 8.37
CA ARG A 76 2.76 8.05 9.79
C ARG A 76 1.60 7.54 10.62
N LEU A 77 1.90 6.65 11.54
CA LEU A 77 0.89 6.06 12.43
C LEU A 77 1.07 6.63 13.85
N LEU A 78 -0.01 7.09 14.44
CA LEU A 78 -0.06 7.58 15.80
C LEU A 78 -0.84 6.59 16.68
N GLY A 79 -0.22 6.15 17.76
CA GLY A 79 -0.78 5.19 18.68
C GLY A 79 0.12 5.00 19.89
N PRO A 80 0.08 3.84 20.54
CA PRO A 80 1.01 3.51 21.61
C PRO A 80 2.45 3.67 21.11
N ALA A 81 3.29 4.35 21.88
CA ALA A 81 4.71 4.48 21.55
C ALA A 81 5.38 3.10 21.67
N LEU A 82 5.99 2.66 20.59
CA LEU A 82 6.71 1.39 20.53
C LEU A 82 8.17 1.58 20.89
N GLN A 83 8.76 0.60 21.56
CA GLN A 83 10.12 0.62 22.04
C GLN A 83 10.88 -0.63 21.65
N LEU A 84 12.18 -0.50 21.47
CA LEU A 84 13.10 -1.62 21.31
C LEU A 84 13.54 -2.09 22.69
N SER A 85 13.78 -3.39 22.83
CA SER A 85 14.33 -4.00 24.07
C SER A 85 15.72 -3.48 24.39
N ALA A 86 16.49 -3.06 23.39
CA ALA A 86 17.81 -2.44 23.51
C ALA A 86 18.06 -1.51 22.33
N PRO A 87 18.91 -0.49 22.50
CA PRO A 87 19.33 0.38 21.39
C PRO A 87 19.93 -0.43 20.24
N LEU A 88 19.60 -0.06 19.01
CA LEU A 88 20.17 -0.64 17.81
C LEU A 88 20.92 0.43 17.02
N GLU A 89 22.20 0.19 16.77
CA GLU A 89 22.94 0.96 15.78
C GLU A 89 22.79 0.31 14.41
N LEU A 90 22.21 1.04 13.48
CA LEU A 90 21.89 0.51 12.15
C LEU A 90 22.56 1.35 11.07
N VAL A 91 23.22 0.67 10.17
CA VAL A 91 23.62 1.25 8.89
C VAL A 91 22.41 1.33 7.99
N SER A 92 22.30 2.41 7.20
CA SER A 92 21.24 2.54 6.19
C SER A 92 21.25 1.35 5.24
N ALA A 93 20.10 0.74 5.06
CA ALA A 93 19.91 -0.43 4.20
C ALA A 93 18.74 -0.20 3.24
N ALA A 94 18.68 -0.99 2.17
CA ALA A 94 17.60 -0.92 1.21
C ALA A 94 16.24 -1.12 1.88
N VAL A 95 15.28 -0.29 1.45
CA VAL A 95 13.88 -0.37 1.87
C VAL A 95 12.97 -0.41 0.64
N THR A 96 11.75 -0.87 0.82
CA THR A 96 10.75 -1.02 -0.24
C THR A 96 9.40 -0.46 0.19
N PRO A 97 8.46 -0.20 -0.74
CA PRO A 97 7.10 0.18 -0.35
C PRO A 97 6.50 -0.86 0.60
N GLY A 98 5.85 -0.42 1.65
CA GLY A 98 5.29 -1.30 2.68
C GLY A 98 6.24 -1.58 3.85
N THR A 99 7.54 -1.24 3.78
CA THR A 99 8.43 -1.34 4.95
C THR A 99 7.88 -0.48 6.09
N VAL A 100 7.75 -1.07 7.27
CA VAL A 100 7.34 -0.37 8.51
C VAL A 100 8.60 -0.07 9.32
N GLN A 101 8.93 1.19 9.40
CA GLN A 101 10.08 1.70 10.16
C GLN A 101 9.65 2.22 11.52
N LEU A 102 10.53 2.07 12.51
CA LEU A 102 10.33 2.61 13.85
C LEU A 102 11.38 3.68 14.16
N PRO A 103 11.05 4.97 13.96
CA PRO A 103 11.91 6.07 14.42
C PRO A 103 12.03 6.12 15.94
N PRO A 104 13.03 6.87 16.49
CA PRO A 104 13.24 7.00 17.94
C PRO A 104 12.03 7.49 18.74
N GLY A 105 11.12 8.25 18.11
CA GLY A 105 9.89 8.72 18.75
C GLY A 105 8.83 7.64 18.99
N GLY A 106 9.09 6.39 18.62
CA GLY A 106 8.19 5.26 18.89
C GLY A 106 6.93 5.19 18.02
N GLN A 107 6.76 6.10 17.06
CA GLN A 107 5.61 6.11 16.17
C GLN A 107 5.98 5.49 14.81
N PRO A 108 5.32 4.38 14.40
CA PRO A 108 5.67 3.69 13.17
C PRO A 108 5.42 4.53 11.91
N ILE A 109 6.26 4.33 10.90
CA ILE A 109 6.08 4.91 9.56
C ILE A 109 6.02 3.77 8.55
N MET A 110 4.92 3.66 7.80
CA MET A 110 4.80 2.74 6.67
C MET A 110 5.26 3.44 5.40
N LEU A 111 6.32 2.95 4.78
CA LEU A 111 6.85 3.53 3.55
C LEU A 111 5.88 3.35 2.39
N ALA A 112 5.63 4.42 1.64
CA ALA A 112 4.68 4.47 0.54
C ALA A 112 5.40 4.48 -0.83
N ALA A 113 4.71 4.83 -1.90
CA ALA A 113 5.22 4.71 -3.27
C ALA A 113 6.46 5.57 -3.58
N GLU A 114 6.59 6.75 -2.94
CA GLU A 114 7.73 7.68 -3.14
C GLU A 114 8.77 7.59 -2.01
N HIS A 115 8.86 6.42 -1.35
CA HIS A 115 9.83 6.19 -0.29
C HIS A 115 11.28 6.35 -0.76
N PRO A 116 12.23 6.67 0.13
CA PRO A 116 13.64 6.67 -0.21
C PRO A 116 14.15 5.24 -0.51
N THR A 117 15.20 5.10 -1.30
CA THR A 117 15.79 3.80 -1.64
C THR A 117 16.44 3.10 -0.44
N THR A 118 16.91 3.88 0.52
CA THR A 118 17.57 3.40 1.74
C THR A 118 17.01 4.09 2.97
N GLY A 119 17.10 3.42 4.13
CA GLY A 119 16.71 3.97 5.43
C GLY A 119 17.49 3.37 6.58
N GLY A 120 17.68 4.13 7.64
CA GLY A 120 18.46 3.74 8.81
C GLY A 120 17.63 3.39 10.05
N TYR A 121 16.31 3.45 9.99
CA TYR A 121 15.46 3.07 11.12
C TYR A 121 15.21 1.56 11.18
N PRO A 122 14.98 0.99 12.37
CA PRO A 122 14.58 -0.40 12.52
C PRO A 122 13.36 -0.75 11.65
N ARG A 123 13.47 -1.82 10.88
CA ARG A 123 12.41 -2.35 10.01
C ARG A 123 11.66 -3.42 10.80
N ILE A 124 10.60 -3.00 11.50
CA ILE A 124 9.86 -3.87 12.42
C ILE A 124 8.84 -4.77 11.71
N ALA A 125 8.33 -4.36 10.56
CA ALA A 125 7.36 -5.15 9.80
C ALA A 125 7.40 -4.78 8.31
N HIS A 126 6.61 -5.50 7.51
CA HIS A 126 6.40 -5.18 6.11
C HIS A 126 4.92 -5.41 5.74
N LEU A 127 4.25 -4.37 5.23
CA LEU A 127 2.88 -4.45 4.74
C LEU A 127 2.84 -5.36 3.51
N ILE A 128 1.96 -6.35 3.49
CA ILE A 128 1.86 -7.24 2.34
C ILE A 128 1.40 -6.49 1.08
N ALA A 129 1.84 -6.93 -0.08
CA ALA A 129 1.63 -6.24 -1.35
C ALA A 129 0.13 -6.02 -1.67
N THR A 130 -0.72 -6.96 -1.30
CA THR A 130 -2.17 -6.89 -1.53
C THR A 130 -2.86 -5.81 -0.71
N ASP A 131 -2.27 -5.37 0.40
CA ASP A 131 -2.84 -4.36 1.29
C ASP A 131 -2.28 -2.95 1.05
N GLN A 132 -1.24 -2.81 0.22
CA GLN A 132 -0.70 -1.49 -0.14
C GLN A 132 -1.75 -0.56 -0.78
N PRO A 133 -2.63 -1.02 -1.69
CA PRO A 133 -3.71 -0.19 -2.21
C PRO A 133 -4.70 0.26 -1.12
N GLN A 134 -4.95 -0.57 -0.10
CA GLN A 134 -5.81 -0.20 1.02
C GLN A 134 -5.18 0.92 1.86
N LEU A 135 -3.87 0.82 2.15
CA LEU A 135 -3.15 1.89 2.84
C LEU A 135 -3.20 3.20 2.05
N ALA A 136 -2.98 3.13 0.72
CA ALA A 136 -2.98 4.30 -0.16
C ALA A 136 -4.35 5.01 -0.26
N GLN A 137 -5.45 4.31 0.04
CA GLN A 137 -6.81 4.87 0.06
C GLN A 137 -7.21 5.45 1.42
N ARG A 138 -6.37 5.32 2.44
CA ARG A 138 -6.67 5.86 3.77
C ARG A 138 -6.43 7.36 3.85
N ARG A 139 -7.24 8.01 4.68
CA ARG A 139 -7.16 9.45 4.91
C ARG A 139 -6.62 9.75 6.30
N PRO A 140 -5.95 10.88 6.49
CA PRO A 140 -5.62 11.37 7.81
C PRO A 140 -6.87 11.39 8.73
N GLY A 141 -6.70 10.98 9.97
CA GLY A 141 -7.81 10.85 10.93
C GLY A 141 -8.51 9.49 10.93
N GLU A 142 -8.28 8.63 9.94
CA GLU A 142 -8.77 7.25 9.98
C GLU A 142 -7.88 6.38 10.86
N THR A 143 -8.47 5.34 11.46
CA THR A 143 -7.74 4.34 12.26
C THR A 143 -7.55 3.06 11.48
N VAL A 144 -6.42 2.42 11.69
CA VAL A 144 -6.08 1.08 11.17
C VAL A 144 -5.66 0.17 12.32
N ARG A 145 -5.89 -1.13 12.18
CA ARG A 145 -5.34 -2.19 13.02
C ARG A 145 -4.32 -2.98 12.21
N LEU A 146 -3.36 -3.55 12.88
CA LEU A 146 -2.28 -4.30 12.26
C LEU A 146 -2.36 -5.76 12.68
N ALA A 147 -2.18 -6.68 11.75
CA ALA A 147 -2.18 -8.11 12.02
C ALA A 147 -1.01 -8.78 11.31
N LEU A 148 -0.35 -9.71 11.98
CA LEU A 148 0.67 -10.54 11.33
C LEU A 148 0.02 -11.63 10.51
N VAL A 149 0.66 -11.95 9.39
CA VAL A 149 0.38 -13.12 8.56
C VAL A 149 1.68 -13.84 8.26
N GLU A 150 1.58 -15.13 7.99
CA GLU A 150 2.73 -15.92 7.59
C GLU A 150 3.07 -15.68 6.09
N PRO A 151 4.34 -15.88 5.69
CA PRO A 151 4.78 -15.67 4.30
C PRO A 151 3.96 -16.44 3.27
N ASP A 152 3.59 -17.68 3.58
CA ASP A 152 2.79 -18.53 2.67
C ASP A 152 1.38 -17.95 2.46
N GLU A 153 0.78 -17.39 3.50
CA GLU A 153 -0.52 -16.72 3.41
C GLU A 153 -0.41 -15.46 2.55
N ALA A 154 0.59 -14.63 2.79
CA ALA A 154 0.83 -13.41 2.00
C ALA A 154 1.05 -13.73 0.51
N GLU A 155 1.81 -14.79 0.22
CA GLU A 155 2.05 -15.24 -1.16
C GLU A 155 0.77 -15.81 -1.80
N ALA A 156 -0.03 -16.58 -1.08
CA ALA A 156 -1.32 -17.08 -1.56
C ALA A 156 -2.28 -15.93 -1.93
N LEU A 157 -2.33 -14.88 -1.11
CA LEU A 157 -3.13 -13.68 -1.37
C LEU A 157 -2.62 -12.94 -2.62
N ARG A 158 -1.30 -12.78 -2.75
CA ARG A 158 -0.66 -12.16 -3.92
C ARG A 158 -1.00 -12.92 -5.21
N ARG A 159 -0.91 -14.25 -5.19
CA ARG A 159 -1.27 -15.10 -6.35
C ARG A 159 -2.75 -14.98 -6.72
N ARG A 160 -3.64 -14.94 -5.73
CA ARG A 160 -5.09 -14.72 -5.97
C ARG A 160 -5.34 -13.38 -6.66
N GLN A 161 -4.71 -12.32 -6.18
CA GLN A 161 -4.84 -10.99 -6.78
C GLN A 161 -4.28 -10.97 -8.21
N ALA A 162 -3.10 -11.53 -8.44
CA ALA A 162 -2.50 -11.62 -9.77
C ALA A 162 -3.41 -12.38 -10.76
N ALA A 163 -3.97 -13.51 -10.34
CA ALA A 163 -4.91 -14.28 -11.17
C ALA A 163 -6.21 -13.51 -11.46
N ALA A 164 -6.72 -12.74 -10.49
CA ALA A 164 -7.88 -11.89 -10.69
C ALA A 164 -7.61 -10.78 -11.70
N LEU A 165 -6.46 -10.11 -11.59
CA LEU A 165 -6.02 -9.06 -12.52
C LEU A 165 -5.79 -9.62 -13.94
N ALA A 166 -5.23 -10.82 -14.06
CA ALA A 166 -5.09 -11.49 -15.38
C ALA A 166 -6.45 -11.72 -16.04
N ARG A 167 -7.42 -12.25 -15.30
CA ARG A 167 -8.80 -12.43 -15.83
C ARG A 167 -9.44 -11.10 -16.23
N LEU A 168 -9.23 -10.03 -15.45
CA LEU A 168 -9.70 -8.70 -15.80
C LEU A 168 -9.07 -8.21 -17.11
N HIS A 169 -7.76 -8.38 -17.24
CA HIS A 169 -7.02 -8.02 -18.45
C HIS A 169 -7.58 -8.72 -19.69
N ASP A 170 -7.79 -10.03 -19.59
CA ASP A 170 -8.35 -10.84 -20.69
C ASP A 170 -9.77 -10.38 -21.06
N TYR A 171 -10.61 -10.11 -20.05
CA TYR A 171 -11.96 -9.58 -20.26
C TYR A 171 -11.94 -8.23 -20.98
N VAL A 172 -11.14 -7.29 -20.50
CA VAL A 172 -10.98 -5.96 -21.13
C VAL A 172 -10.48 -6.10 -22.57
N LYS A 173 -9.50 -6.97 -22.81
CA LYS A 173 -8.96 -7.25 -24.14
C LYS A 173 -10.02 -7.81 -25.08
N GLN A 174 -10.83 -8.75 -24.60
CA GLN A 174 -11.96 -9.29 -25.37
C GLN A 174 -12.98 -8.20 -25.72
N ARG A 175 -13.41 -7.40 -24.73
CA ARG A 175 -14.37 -6.30 -24.96
C ARG A 175 -13.85 -5.26 -25.94
N ARG A 176 -12.55 -4.96 -25.91
CA ARG A 176 -11.92 -4.06 -26.90
C ARG A 176 -12.05 -4.59 -28.31
N ARG A 177 -11.82 -5.89 -28.55
CA ARG A 177 -11.96 -6.54 -29.87
C ARG A 177 -13.40 -6.46 -30.36
N GLU A 178 -14.39 -6.79 -29.51
CA GLU A 178 -15.82 -6.71 -29.82
C GLU A 178 -16.25 -5.30 -30.25
N LEU A 179 -15.61 -4.27 -29.72
CA LEU A 179 -15.86 -2.86 -30.05
C LEU A 179 -15.05 -2.36 -31.26
N GLY A 180 -14.23 -3.21 -31.88
CA GLY A 180 -13.37 -2.81 -33.00
C GLY A 180 -12.27 -1.83 -32.62
N CYS A 181 -11.81 -1.88 -31.35
CA CYS A 181 -10.84 -0.96 -30.79
C CYS A 181 -9.41 -1.53 -30.77
N ASP A 182 -9.16 -2.65 -31.43
CA ASP A 182 -7.84 -3.22 -31.61
C ASP A 182 -7.20 -2.59 -32.88
N ALA A 183 -6.49 -1.50 -32.68
CA ALA A 183 -5.54 -0.93 -33.64
C ALA A 183 -4.19 -0.73 -32.93
#